data_eb9a002c2a52e56566c04396051f3665
#
_entry.id   eb9a002c2a52e56566c04396051f3665
#
_cell.length_a   1.000
_cell.length_b   1.000
_cell.length_c   1.000
_cell.angle_alpha   90.00
_cell.angle_beta   90.00
_cell.angle_gamma   90.00
#
_symmetry.space_group_name_H-M   'P 1'
#
loop_
_entity.id
_entity.type
_entity.pdbx_description
1 polymer ?
#
loop_
_entity_poly.entity_id
_entity_poly.type
_entity_poly.pdbx_seq_one_letter_code
_entity_poly.pdbx_strand_id
1 'polypeptide(L)'
;MELQIRIAAGEKIPFSQEEISRHGHAIEVRINAENPAQGRFVPSPGPITKFLKPDGFGTRLDSGYESGDNISQFYDNLIAKLIVWAPDRPKAIARMLRALSETEIEGVHTTIPALEAILSHPDFEEGKHSTKWVEEKAGLENLEVKPLSESEPTADTKVERQIDAEVNGRRYQVRLWLNQQDIAGTPSLALSPNGIRKPKAKTHAVLVGGSGTISVPMQGTIVKVLVEAGQSVEAGQTVCVLEAMKMENAISTEKSGVVKEVRVKPGDSVGGGDIVVIVE
;
A
#
# COMPACT_ATOMS: atom_id res chain seq x y z
N MET A 1 29.55 -0.36 10.64
CA MET A 1 29.60 0.84 11.52
C MET A 1 30.94 0.96 12.23
N GLU A 2 31.39 0.02 13.10
CA GLU A 2 32.64 0.10 13.82
C GLU A 2 33.85 0.39 12.92
N LEU A 3 34.04 -0.40 11.86
CA LEU A 3 35.15 -0.17 10.91
C LEU A 3 35.10 1.20 10.23
N GLN A 4 33.90 1.71 9.91
CA GLN A 4 33.76 3.05 9.33
C GLN A 4 34.23 4.14 10.32
N ILE A 5 33.91 4.00 11.61
CA ILE A 5 34.33 4.94 12.65
C ILE A 5 35.85 4.86 12.85
N ARG A 6 36.41 3.67 12.90
CA ARG A 6 37.84 3.44 13.05
C ARG A 6 38.64 4.01 11.87
N ILE A 7 38.16 3.77 10.64
CA ILE A 7 38.80 4.34 9.42
C ILE A 7 38.67 5.87 9.44
N ALA A 8 37.54 6.44 9.84
CA ALA A 8 37.39 7.89 9.98
C ALA A 8 38.32 8.48 11.05
N ALA A 9 38.68 7.70 12.07
CA ALA A 9 39.69 8.07 13.08
C ALA A 9 41.14 7.91 12.59
N GLY A 10 41.38 7.50 11.34
CA GLY A 10 42.72 7.32 10.76
C GLY A 10 43.34 5.94 10.97
N GLU A 11 42.59 4.98 11.52
CA GLU A 11 43.08 3.62 11.69
C GLU A 11 43.16 2.87 10.35
N LYS A 12 44.14 1.97 10.23
CA LYS A 12 44.18 1.06 9.08
C LYS A 12 43.17 -0.04 9.20
N ILE A 13 42.69 -0.55 8.04
CA ILE A 13 41.83 -1.73 7.98
C ILE A 13 42.55 -2.92 8.64
N PRO A 14 41.94 -3.63 9.60
CA PRO A 14 42.60 -4.65 10.41
C PRO A 14 42.76 -6.01 9.74
N PHE A 15 42.47 -6.14 8.43
CA PHE A 15 42.60 -7.37 7.66
C PHE A 15 43.07 -7.08 6.23
N SER A 16 43.62 -8.08 5.56
CA SER A 16 44.07 -8.02 4.18
C SER A 16 42.92 -8.49 3.23
N GLN A 17 43.11 -8.28 1.91
CA GLN A 17 42.15 -8.71 0.91
C GLN A 17 42.01 -10.24 0.87
N GLU A 18 43.07 -10.99 1.12
CA GLU A 18 43.12 -12.45 1.11
C GLU A 18 42.38 -13.07 2.28
N GLU A 19 42.21 -12.34 3.38
CA GLU A 19 41.45 -12.81 4.56
C GLU A 19 39.93 -12.66 4.36
N ILE A 20 39.49 -11.94 3.32
CA ILE A 20 38.08 -11.75 3.04
C ILE A 20 37.54 -12.98 2.33
N SER A 21 36.67 -13.72 3.00
CA SER A 21 35.98 -14.88 2.44
C SER A 21 34.47 -14.60 2.33
N ARG A 22 33.86 -15.19 1.30
CA ARG A 22 32.41 -15.15 1.10
C ARG A 22 31.81 -16.51 1.43
N HIS A 23 30.81 -16.52 2.29
CA HIS A 23 30.11 -17.75 2.70
C HIS A 23 28.62 -17.60 2.46
N GLY A 24 28.05 -18.58 1.73
CA GLY A 24 26.64 -18.65 1.47
C GLY A 24 26.13 -17.62 0.45
N HIS A 25 24.83 -17.39 0.48
CA HIS A 25 24.10 -16.50 -0.42
C HIS A 25 23.11 -15.66 0.37
N ALA A 26 23.05 -14.38 0.09
CA ALA A 26 22.10 -13.45 0.70
C ALA A 26 21.19 -12.86 -0.38
N ILE A 27 19.93 -12.64 -0.01
CA ILE A 27 18.93 -11.93 -0.82
C ILE A 27 18.34 -10.83 0.06
N GLU A 28 18.25 -9.63 -0.50
CA GLU A 28 17.51 -8.51 0.09
C GLU A 28 16.35 -8.15 -0.83
N VAL A 29 15.19 -7.87 -0.23
CA VAL A 29 14.05 -7.28 -0.92
C VAL A 29 13.58 -6.04 -0.16
N ARG A 30 13.08 -5.06 -0.92
CA ARG A 30 12.43 -3.87 -0.38
C ARG A 30 10.92 -4.06 -0.39
N ILE A 31 10.33 -3.98 0.79
CA ILE A 31 8.87 -3.98 0.93
C ILE A 31 8.42 -2.52 0.92
N ASN A 32 7.82 -2.11 -0.18
CA ASN A 32 7.30 -0.77 -0.40
C ASN A 32 5.77 -0.75 -0.26
N ALA A 33 5.22 0.40 0.15
CA ALA A 33 3.80 0.66 0.11
C ALA A 33 3.37 1.01 -1.33
N GLU A 34 3.23 0.00 -2.16
CA GLU A 34 2.87 0.09 -3.58
C GLU A 34 1.90 -1.02 -3.95
N ASN A 35 0.94 -0.71 -4.82
CA ASN A 35 0.08 -1.70 -5.44
C ASN A 35 0.72 -2.21 -6.73
N PRO A 36 1.25 -3.44 -6.76
CA PRO A 36 1.91 -3.99 -7.94
C PRO A 36 0.94 -4.59 -8.97
N ALA A 37 -0.37 -4.41 -8.78
CA ALA A 37 -1.36 -4.93 -9.72
C ALA A 37 -1.08 -4.48 -11.15
N GLN A 38 -1.18 -5.41 -12.09
CA GLN A 38 -0.91 -5.18 -13.52
C GLN A 38 0.50 -4.62 -13.81
N GLY A 39 1.48 -4.86 -12.92
CA GLY A 39 2.86 -4.38 -13.07
C GLY A 39 3.06 -2.87 -12.90
N ARG A 40 2.06 -2.13 -12.37
CA ARG A 40 2.09 -0.65 -12.34
C ARG A 40 2.79 -0.04 -11.12
N PHE A 41 2.90 -0.74 -10.01
CA PHE A 41 3.53 -0.28 -8.76
C PHE A 41 3.06 1.09 -8.29
N VAL A 42 1.73 1.30 -8.28
CA VAL A 42 1.13 2.57 -7.86
C VAL A 42 1.32 2.77 -6.36
N PRO A 43 1.85 3.92 -5.88
CA PRO A 43 2.00 4.18 -4.45
C PRO A 43 0.68 4.00 -3.67
N SER A 44 0.79 3.43 -2.48
CA SER A 44 -0.34 3.14 -1.58
C SER A 44 -0.10 3.74 -0.19
N PRO A 45 -0.14 5.07 -0.04
CA PRO A 45 -0.02 5.71 1.27
C PRO A 45 -1.23 5.39 2.13
N GLY A 46 -1.06 5.40 3.45
CA GLY A 46 -2.16 5.14 4.38
C GLY A 46 -1.70 4.54 5.71
N PRO A 47 -2.64 4.22 6.60
CA PRO A 47 -2.34 3.64 7.90
C PRO A 47 -1.96 2.16 7.77
N ILE A 48 -0.92 1.75 8.49
CA ILE A 48 -0.58 0.35 8.69
C ILE A 48 -1.41 -0.14 9.89
N THR A 49 -2.47 -0.88 9.62
CA THR A 49 -3.35 -1.40 10.68
C THR A 49 -2.77 -2.61 11.38
N LYS A 50 -1.94 -3.38 10.67
CA LYS A 50 -1.25 -4.55 11.18
C LYS A 50 0.10 -4.71 10.52
N PHE A 51 1.13 -5.06 11.31
CA PHE A 51 2.44 -5.42 10.80
C PHE A 51 3.02 -6.57 11.63
N LEU A 52 2.97 -7.78 11.08
CA LEU A 52 3.66 -8.96 11.61
C LEU A 52 4.97 -9.16 10.87
N LYS A 53 6.04 -9.26 11.63
CA LYS A 53 7.41 -9.42 11.12
C LYS A 53 7.77 -10.90 11.07
N PRO A 54 8.46 -11.37 10.00
CA PRO A 54 8.96 -12.73 9.94
C PRO A 54 10.12 -12.91 10.93
N ASP A 55 10.31 -14.09 11.45
CA ASP A 55 11.41 -14.41 12.35
C ASP A 55 12.13 -15.68 11.92
N GLY A 56 13.25 -15.97 12.59
CA GLY A 56 14.02 -17.19 12.43
C GLY A 56 15.45 -17.00 11.99
N PHE A 57 16.21 -18.09 12.08
CA PHE A 57 17.63 -18.09 11.74
C PHE A 57 17.88 -17.69 10.29
N GLY A 58 18.80 -16.76 10.07
CA GLY A 58 19.15 -16.25 8.75
C GLY A 58 18.12 -15.34 8.12
N THR A 59 17.20 -14.79 8.93
CA THR A 59 16.20 -13.78 8.53
C THR A 59 16.42 -12.51 9.36
N ARG A 60 16.44 -11.35 8.69
CA ARG A 60 16.55 -10.03 9.31
C ARG A 60 15.58 -9.07 8.61
N LEU A 61 14.81 -8.35 9.38
CA LEU A 61 13.95 -7.30 8.88
C LEU A 61 14.32 -5.96 9.51
N ASP A 62 14.68 -4.99 8.67
CA ASP A 62 14.95 -3.61 9.06
C ASP A 62 13.74 -2.77 8.64
N SER A 63 12.95 -2.29 9.58
CA SER A 63 11.75 -1.48 9.31
C SER A 63 11.83 -0.12 9.97
N GLY A 64 11.27 0.89 9.29
CA GLY A 64 11.04 2.22 9.83
C GLY A 64 9.62 2.44 10.33
N TYR A 65 8.77 1.42 10.24
CA TYR A 65 7.34 1.47 10.56
C TYR A 65 6.93 0.29 11.44
N GLU A 66 5.80 0.45 12.14
CA GLU A 66 5.12 -0.57 12.94
C GLU A 66 3.59 -0.43 12.82
N SER A 67 2.86 -1.37 13.45
CA SER A 67 1.39 -1.29 13.48
C SER A 67 0.93 0.00 14.15
N GLY A 68 0.01 0.71 13.51
CA GLY A 68 -0.51 2.01 13.96
C GLY A 68 0.16 3.22 13.29
N ASP A 69 1.28 3.03 12.62
CA ASP A 69 1.95 4.11 11.86
C ASP A 69 1.19 4.45 10.57
N ASN A 70 1.48 5.63 10.03
CA ASN A 70 0.88 6.10 8.78
C ASN A 70 1.97 6.38 7.74
N ILE A 71 1.86 5.75 6.57
CA ILE A 71 2.76 5.99 5.44
C ILE A 71 2.36 7.29 4.76
N SER A 72 3.27 8.25 4.82
CA SER A 72 3.09 9.57 4.26
C SER A 72 3.20 9.57 2.74
N GLN A 73 2.32 10.32 2.08
CA GLN A 73 2.39 10.59 0.63
C GLN A 73 3.52 11.56 0.22
N PHE A 74 4.18 12.22 1.19
CA PHE A 74 5.19 13.25 0.95
C PHE A 74 6.63 12.73 0.97
N TYR A 75 6.84 11.47 1.41
CA TYR A 75 8.15 10.85 1.55
C TYR A 75 8.22 9.56 0.74
N ASP A 76 9.35 8.85 0.88
CA ASP A 76 9.55 7.52 0.28
C ASP A 76 8.55 6.51 0.85
N ASN A 77 8.12 5.58 0.01
CA ASN A 77 7.13 4.55 0.36
C ASN A 77 7.76 3.26 0.91
N LEU A 78 9.06 3.24 1.20
CA LEU A 78 9.78 2.10 1.75
C LEU A 78 9.31 1.82 3.19
N ILE A 79 8.69 0.66 3.40
CA ILE A 79 8.25 0.18 4.72
C ILE A 79 9.40 -0.52 5.43
N ALA A 80 10.02 -1.50 4.76
CA ALA A 80 11.03 -2.35 5.35
C ALA A 80 11.97 -2.95 4.29
N LYS A 81 13.16 -3.37 4.76
CA LYS A 81 14.09 -4.23 4.03
C LYS A 81 14.11 -5.59 4.69
N LEU A 82 13.76 -6.62 3.93
CA LEU A 82 13.85 -7.99 4.39
C LEU A 82 15.08 -8.64 3.77
N ILE A 83 15.97 -9.11 4.63
CA ILE A 83 17.24 -9.72 4.25
C ILE A 83 17.25 -11.16 4.75
N VAL A 84 17.61 -12.10 3.88
CA VAL A 84 17.84 -13.50 4.26
C VAL A 84 19.23 -13.94 3.86
N TRP A 85 19.77 -14.90 4.63
CA TRP A 85 21.02 -15.58 4.32
C TRP A 85 20.79 -17.09 4.36
N ALA A 86 21.43 -17.84 3.43
CA ALA A 86 21.44 -19.30 3.42
C ALA A 86 22.77 -19.82 2.86
N PRO A 87 23.10 -21.12 3.04
CA PRO A 87 24.33 -21.71 2.50
C PRO A 87 24.48 -21.62 0.99
N ASP A 88 23.38 -21.58 0.25
CA ASP A 88 23.35 -21.52 -1.21
C ASP A 88 22.16 -20.70 -1.73
N ARG A 89 22.15 -20.36 -3.02
CA ARG A 89 21.11 -19.55 -3.65
C ARG A 89 19.72 -20.19 -3.60
N PRO A 90 19.50 -21.46 -3.95
CA PRO A 90 18.18 -22.06 -3.86
C PRO A 90 17.58 -21.99 -2.44
N LYS A 91 18.41 -22.25 -1.42
CA LYS A 91 17.95 -22.14 -0.03
C LYS A 91 17.71 -20.70 0.41
N ALA A 92 18.45 -19.72 -0.14
CA ALA A 92 18.18 -18.30 0.10
C ALA A 92 16.84 -17.89 -0.51
N ILE A 93 16.52 -18.32 -1.74
CA ILE A 93 15.22 -18.06 -2.38
C ILE A 93 14.09 -18.70 -1.57
N ALA A 94 14.21 -19.98 -1.23
CA ALA A 94 13.18 -20.65 -0.42
C ALA A 94 12.96 -19.99 0.95
N ARG A 95 14.04 -19.51 1.59
CA ARG A 95 13.95 -18.78 2.86
C ARG A 95 13.30 -17.41 2.68
N MET A 96 13.57 -16.69 1.60
CA MET A 96 12.94 -15.42 1.31
C MET A 96 11.45 -15.58 1.06
N LEU A 97 11.05 -16.57 0.24
CA LEU A 97 9.63 -16.87 0.00
C LEU A 97 8.88 -17.22 1.30
N ARG A 98 9.48 -18.04 2.18
CA ARG A 98 8.92 -18.31 3.50
C ARG A 98 8.78 -17.03 4.32
N ALA A 99 9.83 -16.21 4.40
CA ALA A 99 9.81 -14.98 5.19
C ALA A 99 8.79 -13.97 4.65
N LEU A 100 8.61 -13.87 3.32
CA LEU A 100 7.55 -13.04 2.72
C LEU A 100 6.16 -13.57 3.08
N SER A 101 5.94 -14.89 3.03
CA SER A 101 4.65 -15.50 3.40
C SER A 101 4.28 -15.34 4.88
N GLU A 102 5.27 -15.15 5.75
CA GLU A 102 5.09 -14.86 7.18
C GLU A 102 4.95 -13.36 7.47
N THR A 103 5.28 -12.50 6.49
CA THR A 103 5.15 -11.05 6.64
C THR A 103 3.72 -10.64 6.34
N GLU A 104 3.05 -10.04 7.32
CA GLU A 104 1.67 -9.58 7.16
C GLU A 104 1.61 -8.07 7.37
N ILE A 105 1.17 -7.34 6.35
CA ILE A 105 0.97 -5.89 6.40
C ILE A 105 -0.42 -5.59 5.89
N GLU A 106 -1.25 -4.95 6.73
CA GLU A 106 -2.62 -4.57 6.40
C GLU A 106 -2.79 -3.05 6.45
N GLY A 107 -3.79 -2.56 5.73
CA GLY A 107 -4.13 -1.13 5.62
C GLY A 107 -3.54 -0.46 4.38
N VAL A 108 -2.49 -1.00 3.80
CA VAL A 108 -1.86 -0.53 2.56
C VAL A 108 -1.53 -1.70 1.64
N HIS A 109 -1.47 -1.44 0.34
CA HIS A 109 -0.90 -2.41 -0.60
C HIS A 109 0.63 -2.42 -0.47
N THR A 110 1.23 -3.59 -0.70
CA THR A 110 2.68 -3.76 -0.65
C THR A 110 3.21 -4.47 -1.89
N THR A 111 4.51 -4.35 -2.12
CA THR A 111 5.21 -5.05 -3.21
C THR A 111 5.36 -6.56 -2.97
N ILE A 112 4.95 -7.11 -1.81
CA ILE A 112 5.11 -8.54 -1.47
C ILE A 112 4.63 -9.49 -2.59
N PRO A 113 3.43 -9.34 -3.18
CA PRO A 113 2.96 -10.24 -4.24
C PRO A 113 3.87 -10.25 -5.48
N ALA A 114 4.40 -9.10 -5.87
CA ALA A 114 5.35 -9.02 -6.98
C ALA A 114 6.69 -9.66 -6.64
N LEU A 115 7.18 -9.48 -5.41
CA LEU A 115 8.42 -10.08 -4.92
C LEU A 115 8.33 -11.60 -4.92
N GLU A 116 7.20 -12.18 -4.49
CA GLU A 116 6.96 -13.62 -4.54
C GLU A 116 6.93 -14.14 -5.97
N ALA A 117 6.28 -13.45 -6.90
CA ALA A 117 6.25 -13.80 -8.31
C ALA A 117 7.64 -13.76 -8.94
N ILE A 118 8.43 -12.72 -8.67
CA ILE A 118 9.81 -12.56 -9.16
C ILE A 118 10.71 -13.69 -8.63
N LEU A 119 10.67 -13.96 -7.33
CA LEU A 119 11.53 -14.96 -6.68
C LEU A 119 11.22 -16.38 -7.13
N SER A 120 9.97 -16.65 -7.50
CA SER A 120 9.51 -17.95 -7.99
C SER A 120 9.71 -18.14 -9.50
N HIS A 121 10.21 -17.12 -10.22
CA HIS A 121 10.40 -17.21 -11.65
C HIS A 121 11.68 -18.00 -12.00
N PRO A 122 11.65 -18.94 -12.98
CA PRO A 122 12.81 -19.76 -13.36
C PRO A 122 14.05 -18.93 -13.74
N ASP A 123 13.88 -17.85 -14.49
CA ASP A 123 15.00 -16.97 -14.85
C ASP A 123 15.66 -16.34 -13.64
N PHE A 124 14.90 -16.03 -12.57
CA PHE A 124 15.46 -15.52 -11.33
C PHE A 124 16.22 -16.62 -10.58
N GLU A 125 15.66 -17.82 -10.51
CA GLU A 125 16.33 -18.98 -9.88
C GLU A 125 17.67 -19.28 -10.55
N GLU A 126 17.70 -19.26 -11.89
CA GLU A 126 18.88 -19.52 -12.71
C GLU A 126 19.86 -18.34 -12.81
N GLY A 127 19.49 -17.16 -12.28
CA GLY A 127 20.32 -15.95 -12.34
C GLY A 127 20.41 -15.31 -13.71
N LYS A 128 19.43 -15.55 -14.58
CA LYS A 128 19.34 -15.02 -15.96
C LYS A 128 18.65 -13.66 -16.08
N HIS A 129 18.27 -13.08 -14.97
CA HIS A 129 17.60 -11.77 -14.94
C HIS A 129 18.59 -10.61 -15.20
N SER A 130 18.11 -9.55 -15.85
CA SER A 130 18.80 -8.29 -16.06
C SER A 130 18.07 -7.14 -15.38
N THR A 131 18.61 -5.92 -15.42
CA THR A 131 17.95 -4.72 -14.86
C THR A 131 16.63 -4.38 -15.54
N LYS A 132 16.40 -4.79 -16.79
CA LYS A 132 15.15 -4.60 -17.54
C LYS A 132 14.22 -5.83 -17.51
N TRP A 133 14.68 -6.92 -16.92
CA TRP A 133 13.96 -8.19 -16.97
C TRP A 133 12.57 -8.11 -16.32
N VAL A 134 12.42 -7.34 -15.25
CA VAL A 134 11.13 -7.16 -14.56
C VAL A 134 10.08 -6.53 -15.49
N GLU A 135 10.48 -5.53 -16.29
CA GLU A 135 9.60 -4.84 -17.22
C GLU A 135 9.26 -5.69 -18.46
N GLU A 136 10.21 -6.50 -18.92
CA GLU A 136 10.10 -7.22 -20.21
C GLU A 136 9.58 -8.66 -20.07
N LYS A 137 9.85 -9.35 -18.95
CA LYS A 137 9.71 -10.80 -18.87
C LYS A 137 9.11 -11.34 -17.57
N ALA A 138 8.99 -10.55 -16.52
CA ALA A 138 8.53 -11.06 -15.22
C ALA A 138 7.04 -11.44 -15.18
N GLY A 139 6.27 -11.09 -16.20
CA GLY A 139 4.85 -11.45 -16.32
C GLY A 139 3.94 -10.76 -15.28
N LEU A 140 4.39 -9.66 -14.71
CA LEU A 140 3.68 -8.95 -13.64
C LEU A 140 2.43 -8.22 -14.13
N GLU A 141 2.23 -8.09 -15.45
CA GLU A 141 1.03 -7.49 -16.06
C GLU A 141 -0.26 -8.29 -15.72
N ASN A 142 -0.13 -9.57 -15.39
CA ASN A 142 -1.25 -10.43 -14.98
C ASN A 142 -1.36 -10.58 -13.45
N LEU A 143 -0.57 -9.83 -12.68
CA LEU A 143 -0.57 -9.94 -11.23
C LEU A 143 -1.87 -9.36 -10.65
N GLU A 144 -2.66 -10.22 -10.04
CA GLU A 144 -3.85 -9.83 -9.28
C GLU A 144 -3.46 -9.58 -7.82
N VAL A 145 -3.85 -8.44 -7.30
CA VAL A 145 -3.66 -8.07 -5.89
C VAL A 145 -5.02 -8.01 -5.22
N LYS A 146 -5.15 -8.63 -4.06
CA LYS A 146 -6.40 -8.55 -3.28
C LYS A 146 -6.71 -7.07 -2.98
N PRO A 147 -7.97 -6.64 -3.17
CA PRO A 147 -8.38 -5.31 -2.74
C PRO A 147 -8.09 -5.19 -1.24
N LEU A 148 -7.67 -4.00 -0.82
CA LEU A 148 -7.62 -3.70 0.61
C LEU A 148 -9.01 -4.01 1.16
N SER A 149 -9.08 -4.88 2.17
CA SER A 149 -10.31 -4.95 2.95
C SER A 149 -10.52 -3.51 3.43
N GLU A 150 -11.62 -2.90 3.02
CA GLU A 150 -12.10 -1.72 3.70
C GLU A 150 -12.25 -2.18 5.16
N SER A 151 -11.18 -2.02 5.95
CA SER A 151 -11.37 -1.85 7.37
C SER A 151 -12.27 -0.64 7.41
N GLU A 152 -13.55 -0.89 7.69
CA GLU A 152 -14.45 0.21 8.07
C GLU A 152 -13.60 1.09 8.96
N PRO A 153 -13.48 2.40 8.66
CA PRO A 153 -12.77 3.26 9.58
C PRO A 153 -13.37 2.91 10.92
N THR A 154 -12.55 2.43 11.84
CA THR A 154 -12.90 2.43 13.24
C THR A 154 -12.97 3.90 13.61
N ALA A 155 -13.94 4.59 13.00
CA ALA A 155 -14.54 5.73 13.63
C ALA A 155 -14.92 5.15 14.98
N ASP A 156 -14.29 5.68 16.00
CA ASP A 156 -14.61 5.48 17.42
C ASP A 156 -16.06 5.97 17.60
N THR A 157 -16.99 5.27 16.91
CA THR A 157 -18.42 5.53 16.94
C THR A 157 -18.87 4.95 18.26
N LYS A 158 -18.50 5.68 19.32
CA LYS A 158 -19.07 5.45 20.63
C LYS A 158 -20.54 5.77 20.51
N VAL A 159 -21.36 4.74 20.61
CA VAL A 159 -22.80 4.90 20.68
C VAL A 159 -23.13 5.32 22.11
N GLU A 160 -23.69 6.53 22.27
CA GLU A 160 -24.19 6.99 23.55
C GLU A 160 -25.41 6.13 23.92
N ARG A 161 -25.32 5.45 25.05
CA ARG A 161 -26.44 4.76 25.71
C ARG A 161 -26.70 5.37 27.07
N GLN A 162 -27.97 5.70 27.32
CA GLN A 162 -28.46 6.16 28.59
C GLN A 162 -29.14 4.99 29.30
N ILE A 163 -28.68 4.68 30.49
CA ILE A 163 -29.24 3.63 31.35
C ILE A 163 -29.61 4.22 32.70
N ASP A 164 -30.72 3.76 33.28
CA ASP A 164 -31.09 4.06 34.65
C ASP A 164 -30.53 2.99 35.58
N ALA A 165 -29.64 3.38 36.48
CA ALA A 165 -29.04 2.49 37.49
C ALA A 165 -29.58 2.84 38.87
N GLU A 166 -29.94 1.86 39.68
CA GLU A 166 -30.32 2.03 41.07
C GLU A 166 -29.21 1.53 41.98
N VAL A 167 -28.65 2.40 42.81
CA VAL A 167 -27.61 2.05 43.78
C VAL A 167 -28.07 2.50 45.17
N ASN A 168 -28.18 1.58 46.11
CA ASN A 168 -28.63 1.85 47.47
C ASN A 168 -29.99 2.61 47.54
N GLY A 169 -30.94 2.22 46.66
CA GLY A 169 -32.28 2.80 46.65
C GLY A 169 -32.33 4.20 45.98
N ARG A 170 -31.23 4.71 45.42
CA ARG A 170 -31.17 5.95 44.65
C ARG A 170 -31.01 5.66 43.18
N ARG A 171 -31.82 6.27 42.33
CA ARG A 171 -31.74 6.19 40.86
C ARG A 171 -30.80 7.23 40.31
N TYR A 172 -29.95 6.78 39.38
CA TYR A 172 -28.98 7.55 38.65
C TYR A 172 -29.19 7.36 37.15
N GLN A 173 -29.19 8.40 36.36
CA GLN A 173 -29.08 8.33 34.93
C GLN A 173 -27.59 8.31 34.56
N VAL A 174 -27.14 7.21 33.96
CA VAL A 174 -25.74 7.02 33.56
C VAL A 174 -25.68 7.07 32.04
N ARG A 175 -24.83 7.94 31.48
CA ARG A 175 -24.52 7.95 30.05
C ARG A 175 -23.25 7.15 29.82
N LEU A 176 -23.32 6.15 28.93
CA LEU A 176 -22.20 5.30 28.54
C LEU A 176 -21.90 5.53 27.07
N TRP A 177 -20.65 5.69 26.75
CA TRP A 177 -20.14 5.69 25.37
C TRP A 177 -19.45 4.35 25.13
N LEU A 178 -20.18 3.41 24.50
CA LEU A 178 -19.74 2.05 24.23
C LEU A 178 -19.32 1.91 22.76
N ASN A 179 -18.24 1.19 22.50
CA ASN A 179 -17.88 0.82 21.14
C ASN A 179 -18.93 -0.13 20.56
N GLN A 180 -19.29 0.02 19.31
CA GLN A 180 -20.35 -0.76 18.65
C GLN A 180 -20.08 -2.27 18.68
N GLN A 181 -18.80 -2.67 18.80
CA GLN A 181 -18.37 -4.07 18.91
C GLN A 181 -18.69 -4.70 20.28
N ASP A 182 -18.71 -3.92 21.35
CA ASP A 182 -19.01 -4.41 22.71
C ASP A 182 -20.51 -4.68 22.91
N ILE A 183 -21.34 -4.24 21.97
CA ILE A 183 -22.80 -4.37 22.03
C ILE A 183 -23.31 -5.65 21.36
N ALA A 184 -22.50 -6.29 20.50
CA ALA A 184 -22.88 -7.47 19.74
C ALA A 184 -22.92 -8.79 20.56
N GLY A 185 -22.45 -8.80 21.80
CA GLY A 185 -22.30 -9.98 22.66
C GLY A 185 -23.42 -10.24 23.68
N THR A 186 -24.46 -9.41 23.78
CA THR A 186 -25.57 -9.64 24.74
C THR A 186 -26.78 -10.27 24.04
N PRO A 187 -27.26 -11.45 24.48
CA PRO A 187 -28.47 -12.03 23.95
C PRO A 187 -29.68 -11.12 24.28
N SER A 188 -30.19 -10.47 23.25
CA SER A 188 -31.41 -9.70 23.33
C SER A 188 -32.59 -10.65 23.47
N LEU A 189 -33.26 -10.63 24.61
CA LEU A 189 -34.63 -11.14 24.73
C LEU A 189 -35.56 -10.21 23.93
N ALA A 190 -35.88 -10.68 22.75
CA ALA A 190 -36.76 -9.98 21.83
C ALA A 190 -38.22 -10.00 22.32
N LEU A 191 -38.79 -8.85 22.55
CA LEU A 191 -40.22 -8.62 22.40
C LEU A 191 -40.42 -7.65 21.22
N SER A 192 -40.88 -8.20 20.11
CA SER A 192 -41.32 -7.43 18.96
C SER A 192 -42.72 -6.83 19.21
N PRO A 193 -43.00 -5.59 18.81
CA PRO A 193 -44.04 -5.43 17.83
C PRO A 193 -43.81 -4.36 16.75
N ASN A 194 -44.18 -4.73 15.56
CA ASN A 194 -44.62 -3.95 14.40
C ASN A 194 -43.71 -2.87 13.78
N GLY A 195 -43.43 -3.18 12.55
CA GLY A 195 -42.65 -2.47 11.59
C GLY A 195 -43.03 -1.04 11.26
N ILE A 196 -41.98 -0.26 11.04
CA ILE A 196 -41.96 0.83 10.07
C ILE A 196 -40.60 0.75 9.38
N ARG A 197 -40.61 0.43 8.09
CA ARG A 197 -39.46 0.52 7.21
C ARG A 197 -39.08 2.00 7.07
N LYS A 198 -37.94 2.41 7.61
CA LYS A 198 -37.30 3.68 7.25
C LYS A 198 -36.53 3.52 5.92
N PRO A 199 -36.53 4.54 5.06
CA PRO A 199 -35.88 4.49 3.76
C PRO A 199 -34.36 4.40 3.94
N LYS A 200 -33.75 3.51 3.14
CA LYS A 200 -32.30 3.38 2.97
C LYS A 200 -31.69 4.74 2.66
N ALA A 201 -30.83 5.24 3.54
CA ALA A 201 -29.92 6.30 3.19
C ALA A 201 -29.04 5.81 2.03
N LYS A 202 -29.03 6.57 0.95
CA LYS A 202 -28.14 6.34 -0.19
C LYS A 202 -26.72 6.57 0.31
N THR A 203 -25.99 5.51 0.57
CA THR A 203 -24.53 5.52 0.59
C THR A 203 -24.09 6.04 -0.76
N HIS A 204 -23.38 7.16 -0.77
CA HIS A 204 -22.62 7.58 -1.93
C HIS A 204 -21.53 6.51 -2.15
N ALA A 205 -21.86 5.49 -2.94
CA ALA A 205 -20.85 4.72 -3.64
C ALA A 205 -20.10 5.72 -4.50
N VAL A 206 -18.80 5.82 -4.31
CA VAL A 206 -17.90 6.42 -5.28
C VAL A 206 -18.06 5.53 -6.52
N LEU A 207 -18.87 5.99 -7.45
CA LEU A 207 -19.01 5.40 -8.77
C LEU A 207 -17.69 5.63 -9.51
N VAL A 208 -16.78 4.66 -9.40
CA VAL A 208 -15.80 4.40 -10.44
C VAL A 208 -16.61 3.85 -11.62
N GLY A 209 -16.95 4.68 -12.55
CA GLY A 209 -17.73 4.27 -13.71
C GLY A 209 -17.91 5.39 -14.71
N GLY A 210 -17.17 5.33 -15.80
CA GLY A 210 -17.63 5.70 -17.15
C GLY A 210 -18.09 7.14 -17.45
N SER A 211 -17.76 8.12 -16.64
CA SER A 211 -18.25 9.49 -16.88
C SER A 211 -17.36 10.34 -17.79
N GLY A 212 -16.28 9.78 -18.36
CA GLY A 212 -15.32 10.57 -19.12
C GLY A 212 -14.52 11.57 -18.29
N THR A 213 -14.66 11.56 -16.97
CA THR A 213 -13.95 12.44 -16.05
C THR A 213 -12.71 11.71 -15.51
N ILE A 214 -11.53 12.25 -15.76
CA ILE A 214 -10.26 11.68 -15.33
C ILE A 214 -9.81 12.43 -14.09
N SER A 215 -9.69 11.70 -12.98
CA SER A 215 -9.22 12.24 -11.69
C SER A 215 -7.88 11.61 -11.31
N VAL A 216 -7.10 12.31 -10.49
CA VAL A 216 -5.85 11.78 -9.95
C VAL A 216 -6.13 10.87 -8.75
N PRO A 217 -5.43 9.72 -8.64
CA PRO A 217 -5.65 8.77 -7.55
C PRO A 217 -5.08 9.26 -6.20
N MET A 218 -4.16 10.21 -6.23
CA MET A 218 -3.46 10.71 -5.05
C MET A 218 -2.98 12.14 -5.23
N GLN A 219 -2.60 12.78 -4.14
CA GLN A 219 -2.00 14.10 -4.18
C GLN A 219 -0.59 14.07 -4.80
N GLY A 220 -0.28 15.09 -5.60
CA GLY A 220 1.03 15.24 -6.22
C GLY A 220 1.14 16.53 -7.02
N THR A 221 2.18 16.63 -7.83
CA THR A 221 2.43 17.75 -8.73
C THR A 221 2.33 17.29 -10.17
N ILE A 222 1.61 18.02 -11.03
CA ILE A 222 1.55 17.72 -12.46
C ILE A 222 2.89 18.09 -13.11
N VAL A 223 3.60 17.10 -13.63
CA VAL A 223 4.89 17.31 -14.31
C VAL A 223 4.67 17.68 -15.76
N LYS A 224 3.77 16.97 -16.44
CA LYS A 224 3.46 17.16 -17.87
C LYS A 224 1.97 16.98 -18.12
N VAL A 225 1.44 17.74 -19.06
CA VAL A 225 0.13 17.53 -19.66
C VAL A 225 0.37 17.18 -21.13
N LEU A 226 -0.17 16.04 -21.58
CA LEU A 226 0.13 15.43 -22.88
C LEU A 226 -1.03 15.57 -23.88
N VAL A 227 -2.14 16.21 -23.48
CA VAL A 227 -3.33 16.39 -24.31
C VAL A 227 -3.81 17.83 -24.24
N GLU A 228 -4.51 18.26 -25.31
CA GLU A 228 -5.14 19.57 -25.40
C GLU A 228 -6.65 19.46 -25.59
N ALA A 229 -7.39 20.51 -25.21
CA ALA A 229 -8.84 20.56 -25.45
C ALA A 229 -9.15 20.46 -26.96
N GLY A 230 -10.09 19.59 -27.32
CA GLY A 230 -10.44 19.27 -28.72
C GLY A 230 -9.65 18.10 -29.32
N GLN A 231 -8.65 17.55 -28.64
CA GLN A 231 -7.86 16.41 -29.11
C GLN A 231 -8.63 15.09 -28.91
N SER A 232 -8.55 14.20 -29.91
CA SER A 232 -9.06 12.82 -29.78
C SER A 232 -8.05 11.96 -29.01
N VAL A 233 -8.54 11.14 -28.07
CA VAL A 233 -7.78 10.22 -27.24
C VAL A 233 -8.36 8.81 -27.28
N GLU A 234 -7.50 7.82 -27.17
CA GLU A 234 -7.89 6.39 -27.09
C GLU A 234 -7.86 5.89 -25.65
N ALA A 235 -8.66 4.87 -25.33
CA ALA A 235 -8.62 4.23 -24.03
C ALA A 235 -7.22 3.67 -23.73
N GLY A 236 -6.69 3.97 -22.55
CA GLY A 236 -5.31 3.65 -22.15
C GLY A 236 -4.27 4.71 -22.51
N GLN A 237 -4.63 5.73 -23.29
CA GLN A 237 -3.70 6.81 -23.64
C GLN A 237 -3.41 7.70 -22.42
N THR A 238 -2.12 7.98 -22.17
CA THR A 238 -1.69 8.87 -21.09
C THR A 238 -2.08 10.31 -21.40
N VAL A 239 -2.76 10.97 -20.47
CA VAL A 239 -3.24 12.36 -20.61
C VAL A 239 -2.38 13.36 -19.83
N CYS A 240 -1.85 12.96 -18.70
CA CYS A 240 -0.88 13.76 -17.94
C CYS A 240 0.04 12.86 -17.10
N VAL A 241 1.13 13.45 -16.61
CA VAL A 241 2.09 12.80 -15.70
C VAL A 241 2.05 13.51 -14.37
N LEU A 242 1.76 12.75 -13.31
CA LEU A 242 1.72 13.20 -11.93
C LEU A 242 3.00 12.74 -11.23
N GLU A 243 3.74 13.63 -10.58
CA GLU A 243 4.79 13.29 -9.64
C GLU A 243 4.21 13.20 -8.23
N ALA A 244 4.28 12.02 -7.64
CA ALA A 244 3.92 11.77 -6.26
C ALA A 244 4.98 10.85 -5.62
N MET A 245 5.39 11.13 -4.38
CA MET A 245 6.39 10.32 -3.64
C MET A 245 7.70 10.11 -4.43
N LYS A 246 8.15 11.13 -5.19
CA LYS A 246 9.34 11.10 -6.07
C LYS A 246 9.26 10.12 -7.25
N MET A 247 8.06 9.67 -7.59
CA MET A 247 7.80 8.81 -8.74
C MET A 247 6.89 9.53 -9.74
N GLU A 248 7.20 9.41 -11.03
CA GLU A 248 6.34 9.90 -12.09
C GLU A 248 5.27 8.84 -12.41
N ASN A 249 4.01 9.18 -12.22
CA ASN A 249 2.85 8.32 -12.50
C ASN A 249 2.10 8.82 -13.72
N ALA A 250 1.97 7.97 -14.73
CA ALA A 250 1.18 8.26 -15.92
C ALA A 250 -0.32 8.12 -15.61
N ILE A 251 -1.08 9.19 -15.78
CA ILE A 251 -2.53 9.19 -15.66
C ILE A 251 -3.11 8.99 -17.06
N SER A 252 -3.84 7.91 -17.26
CA SER A 252 -4.40 7.52 -18.56
C SER A 252 -5.92 7.62 -18.57
N THR A 253 -6.52 7.84 -19.75
CA THR A 253 -7.95 7.79 -19.93
C THR A 253 -8.44 6.34 -20.01
N GLU A 254 -9.57 6.03 -19.36
CA GLU A 254 -10.22 4.71 -19.47
C GLU A 254 -11.14 4.60 -20.69
N LYS A 255 -11.47 5.73 -21.33
CA LYS A 255 -12.44 5.82 -22.42
C LYS A 255 -11.82 6.54 -23.60
N SER A 256 -12.09 6.06 -24.82
CA SER A 256 -11.82 6.80 -26.04
C SER A 256 -12.84 7.92 -26.22
N GLY A 257 -12.42 9.08 -26.72
CA GLY A 257 -13.31 10.22 -26.94
C GLY A 257 -12.53 11.49 -27.32
N VAL A 258 -13.16 12.63 -27.16
CA VAL A 258 -12.55 13.94 -27.42
C VAL A 258 -12.36 14.66 -26.08
N VAL A 259 -11.18 15.21 -25.85
CA VAL A 259 -10.87 16.00 -24.66
C VAL A 259 -11.72 17.28 -24.68
N LYS A 260 -12.67 17.38 -23.75
CA LYS A 260 -13.51 18.56 -23.59
C LYS A 260 -12.81 19.68 -22.88
N GLU A 261 -12.12 19.37 -21.79
CA GLU A 261 -11.49 20.34 -20.91
C GLU A 261 -10.24 19.75 -20.23
N VAL A 262 -9.17 20.54 -20.16
CA VAL A 262 -7.98 20.27 -19.37
C VAL A 262 -7.94 21.29 -18.24
N ARG A 263 -7.99 20.82 -16.97
CA ARG A 263 -8.12 21.67 -15.77
C ARG A 263 -6.82 21.95 -15.04
N VAL A 264 -5.72 21.36 -15.50
CA VAL A 264 -4.43 21.45 -14.84
C VAL A 264 -3.34 21.87 -15.82
N LYS A 265 -2.27 22.43 -15.27
CA LYS A 265 -1.06 22.82 -16.01
C LYS A 265 0.16 22.18 -15.37
N PRO A 266 1.28 22.02 -16.11
CA PRO A 266 2.55 21.62 -15.53
C PRO A 266 2.93 22.55 -14.36
N GLY A 267 3.29 21.94 -13.22
CA GLY A 267 3.60 22.64 -11.96
C GLY A 267 2.44 22.79 -10.99
N ASP A 268 1.20 22.45 -11.37
CA ASP A 268 0.05 22.52 -10.47
C ASP A 268 0.11 21.39 -9.42
N SER A 269 -0.18 21.73 -8.17
CA SER A 269 -0.42 20.76 -7.11
C SER A 269 -1.88 20.33 -7.10
N VAL A 270 -2.12 19.01 -7.10
CA VAL A 270 -3.45 18.39 -7.14
C VAL A 270 -3.64 17.46 -5.94
N GLY A 271 -4.84 17.38 -5.41
CA GLY A 271 -5.25 16.44 -4.35
C GLY A 271 -5.83 15.16 -4.93
N GLY A 272 -5.79 14.07 -4.14
CA GLY A 272 -6.45 12.82 -4.54
C GLY A 272 -7.95 13.03 -4.81
N GLY A 273 -8.42 12.61 -6.00
CA GLY A 273 -9.78 12.82 -6.47
C GLY A 273 -10.00 14.09 -7.29
N ASP A 274 -9.00 14.98 -7.41
CA ASP A 274 -9.11 16.17 -8.26
C ASP A 274 -9.24 15.78 -9.73
N ILE A 275 -10.15 16.45 -10.44
CA ILE A 275 -10.39 16.23 -11.85
C ILE A 275 -9.34 16.98 -12.67
N VAL A 276 -8.59 16.27 -13.48
CA VAL A 276 -7.51 16.83 -14.33
C VAL A 276 -7.92 17.00 -15.79
N VAL A 277 -8.69 16.05 -16.34
CA VAL A 277 -9.14 16.08 -17.73
C VAL A 277 -10.57 15.54 -17.83
N ILE A 278 -11.36 16.10 -18.73
CA ILE A 278 -12.71 15.62 -19.08
C ILE A 278 -12.70 15.20 -20.54
N VAL A 279 -13.14 13.95 -20.81
CA VAL A 279 -13.28 13.33 -22.14
C VAL A 279 -14.75 13.04 -22.40
N GLU A 280 -15.25 13.45 -23.58
CA GLU A 280 -16.62 13.16 -24.04
C GLU A 280 -16.63 12.15 -25.18
#